data_0b865568dce51c950173d0f74c390df7
#
_entry.id   0b865568dce51c950173d0f74c390df7
#
_cell.length_a   1.000
_cell.length_b   1.000
_cell.length_c   1.000
_cell.angle_alpha   90.00
_cell.angle_beta   90.00
_cell.angle_gamma   90.00
#
_symmetry.space_group_name_H-M   'P 1'
#
loop_
_entity.id
_entity.type
_entity.pdbx_description
1 polymer ?
#
loop_
_entity_poly.entity_id
_entity_poly.type
_entity_poly.pdbx_seq_one_letter_code
_entity_poly.pdbx_strand_id
1 'polypeptide(L)'
;SAASDVYKRQWENFSKSHMNTFAEGKSANYQTEELSFSLAPSEEKEFFHTNTPGRIVGFEINSEQLLHKDVFLQAIWDEEEVPAINIPMQDFFGYSIEKPSMNGMIIGNDAGRHYCFLPCPFDQSAKMSLQYRAIEGATIPFKVKVYYNTEARIKQTEGKLYAFWHGEINPEQGKFYDFLSVKGKGHYVGTIHSAQGLYPGNMVFFEGDDSTYVDGKMRIHGTGSEDYYNGGWYDLPGKWDRAKSLPLHGCLDYHLKTARTGGFRFYTTDKLSFEKEFYMGIEHGMVGNTHPVNYRSVAFYYLDKP
;
A
#
# COMPACT_ATOMS: atom_id res chain seq x y z
N SER A 1 -3.16 -16.28 25.22
CA SER A 1 -2.93 -14.98 25.90
C SER A 1 -3.89 -13.95 25.34
N ALA A 2 -4.26 -12.92 26.08
CA ALA A 2 -5.22 -11.90 25.66
C ALA A 2 -4.85 -11.27 24.29
N ALA A 3 -3.57 -11.10 23.99
CA ALA A 3 -3.11 -10.61 22.70
C ALA A 3 -3.43 -11.58 21.55
N SER A 4 -3.24 -12.88 21.71
CA SER A 4 -3.58 -13.88 20.69
C SER A 4 -5.09 -13.96 20.45
N ASP A 5 -5.90 -13.72 21.48
CA ASP A 5 -7.36 -13.72 21.36
C ASP A 5 -7.90 -12.46 20.68
N VAL A 6 -7.22 -11.31 20.86
CA VAL A 6 -7.52 -10.08 20.14
C VAL A 6 -7.16 -10.24 18.66
N TYR A 7 -5.98 -10.75 18.34
CA TYR A 7 -5.58 -11.06 16.95
C TYR A 7 -6.53 -12.04 16.28
N LYS A 8 -6.93 -13.09 16.99
CA LYS A 8 -7.88 -14.06 16.46
C LYS A 8 -9.25 -13.46 16.18
N ARG A 9 -9.76 -12.59 17.06
CA ARG A 9 -11.03 -11.86 16.84
C ARG A 9 -10.92 -10.83 15.71
N GLN A 10 -9.80 -10.13 15.61
CA GLN A 10 -9.54 -9.19 14.52
C GLN A 10 -9.49 -9.94 13.18
N TRP A 11 -8.81 -11.07 13.15
CA TRP A 11 -8.80 -11.97 12.00
C TRP A 11 -10.19 -12.49 11.67
N GLU A 12 -10.95 -12.95 12.66
CA GLU A 12 -12.32 -13.42 12.45
C GLU A 12 -13.26 -12.32 11.97
N ASN A 13 -13.12 -11.09 12.46
CA ASN A 13 -13.93 -9.96 12.02
C ASN A 13 -13.52 -9.44 10.65
N PHE A 14 -12.22 -9.41 10.34
CA PHE A 14 -11.72 -9.08 9.01
C PHE A 14 -12.12 -10.16 8.00
N SER A 15 -11.95 -11.43 8.35
CA SER A 15 -12.41 -12.53 7.52
C SER A 15 -13.93 -12.51 7.34
N LYS A 16 -14.72 -12.16 8.34
CA LYS A 16 -16.18 -12.03 8.23
C LYS A 16 -16.62 -10.87 7.34
N SER A 17 -15.87 -9.79 7.27
CA SER A 17 -16.24 -8.64 6.43
C SER A 17 -15.82 -8.77 4.96
N HIS A 18 -14.71 -9.45 4.67
CA HIS A 18 -14.12 -9.42 3.31
C HIS A 18 -13.49 -10.73 2.84
N MET A 19 -12.98 -11.58 3.75
CA MET A 19 -12.26 -12.80 3.41
C MET A 19 -13.05 -14.10 3.63
N ASN A 20 -14.13 -14.09 4.40
CA ASN A 20 -15.00 -15.27 4.54
C ASN A 20 -15.54 -15.75 3.19
N THR A 21 -15.63 -14.82 2.27
CA THR A 21 -15.99 -15.10 0.89
C THR A 21 -14.98 -16.02 0.23
N PHE A 22 -13.72 -15.97 0.60
CA PHE A 22 -12.65 -16.75 0.01
C PHE A 22 -12.29 -18.02 0.82
N ALA A 23 -12.47 -17.97 2.14
CA ALA A 23 -11.98 -19.02 3.04
C ALA A 23 -12.99 -20.13 3.34
N GLU A 24 -14.29 -19.86 3.29
CA GLU A 24 -15.31 -20.82 3.75
C GLU A 24 -16.07 -21.55 2.64
N GLY A 25 -15.74 -21.32 1.36
CA GLY A 25 -16.44 -21.95 0.23
C GLY A 25 -17.93 -21.65 0.16
N LYS A 26 -18.43 -20.72 0.98
CA LYS A 26 -19.80 -20.23 0.87
C LYS A 26 -19.91 -19.36 -0.36
N SER A 27 -21.01 -19.49 -1.08
CA SER A 27 -21.38 -18.61 -2.19
C SER A 27 -21.36 -17.16 -1.73
N ALA A 28 -20.26 -16.49 -2.00
CA ALA A 28 -20.14 -15.09 -1.78
C ALA A 28 -20.87 -14.35 -2.88
N ASN A 29 -21.53 -13.26 -2.55
CA ASN A 29 -22.12 -12.36 -3.52
C ASN A 29 -21.03 -11.57 -4.25
N TYR A 30 -20.13 -12.25 -4.95
CA TYR A 30 -19.18 -11.63 -5.87
C TYR A 30 -19.13 -12.37 -7.19
N GLN A 31 -18.83 -11.62 -8.22
CA GLN A 31 -18.52 -12.11 -9.54
C GLN A 31 -17.00 -12.08 -9.73
N THR A 32 -16.53 -12.85 -10.69
CA THR A 32 -15.11 -12.90 -11.03
C THR A 32 -14.95 -12.60 -12.51
N GLU A 33 -14.05 -11.69 -12.82
CA GLU A 33 -13.61 -11.42 -14.18
C GLU A 33 -12.13 -11.78 -14.33
N GLU A 34 -11.79 -12.56 -15.35
CA GLU A 34 -10.41 -12.99 -15.63
C GLU A 34 -10.02 -12.54 -17.04
N LEU A 35 -8.82 -11.98 -17.16
CA LEU A 35 -8.24 -11.56 -18.42
C LEU A 35 -6.77 -11.94 -18.49
N SER A 36 -6.36 -12.53 -19.63
CA SER A 36 -4.95 -12.77 -19.96
C SER A 36 -4.55 -11.93 -21.15
N PHE A 37 -3.42 -11.24 -21.04
CA PHE A 37 -2.91 -10.37 -22.09
C PHE A 37 -1.39 -10.21 -21.98
N SER A 38 -0.78 -9.69 -23.00
CA SER A 38 0.62 -9.24 -22.98
C SER A 38 0.65 -7.72 -23.11
N LEU A 39 1.58 -7.08 -22.42
CA LEU A 39 1.76 -5.63 -22.42
C LEU A 39 3.16 -5.29 -22.92
N ALA A 40 3.25 -4.61 -24.04
CA ALA A 40 4.51 -4.12 -24.61
C ALA A 40 4.83 -2.69 -24.09
N PRO A 41 6.09 -2.23 -24.21
CA PRO A 41 6.45 -0.86 -23.89
C PRO A 41 5.54 0.16 -24.59
N SER A 42 5.22 1.26 -23.90
CA SER A 42 4.32 2.33 -24.34
C SER A 42 2.84 1.93 -24.50
N GLU A 43 2.45 0.74 -24.09
CA GLU A 43 1.06 0.29 -24.12
C GLU A 43 0.32 0.49 -22.81
N GLU A 44 -0.99 0.63 -22.92
CA GLU A 44 -1.96 0.55 -21.84
C GLU A 44 -2.97 -0.56 -22.14
N LYS A 45 -3.32 -1.32 -21.12
CA LYS A 45 -4.36 -2.34 -21.20
C LYS A 45 -5.36 -2.18 -20.05
N GLU A 46 -6.58 -1.83 -20.41
CA GLU A 46 -7.73 -1.93 -19.51
C GLU A 46 -8.04 -3.41 -19.26
N PHE A 47 -8.17 -3.78 -17.99
CA PHE A 47 -8.46 -5.15 -17.59
C PHE A 47 -9.74 -5.30 -16.77
N PHE A 48 -10.34 -4.18 -16.35
CA PHE A 48 -11.64 -4.15 -15.69
C PHE A 48 -12.36 -2.84 -15.99
N HIS A 49 -13.65 -2.94 -16.32
CA HIS A 49 -14.51 -1.77 -16.51
C HIS A 49 -15.96 -2.12 -16.19
N THR A 50 -16.63 -1.26 -15.43
CA THR A 50 -18.06 -1.33 -15.21
C THR A 50 -18.67 0.06 -15.10
N ASN A 51 -19.92 0.20 -15.58
CA ASN A 51 -20.71 1.43 -15.49
C ASN A 51 -21.94 1.24 -14.55
N THR A 52 -21.83 0.31 -13.60
CA THR A 52 -22.85 0.07 -12.59
C THR A 52 -22.27 0.25 -11.21
N PRO A 53 -22.98 0.85 -10.25
CA PRO A 53 -22.52 0.94 -8.86
C PRO A 53 -22.10 -0.41 -8.29
N GLY A 54 -21.08 -0.39 -7.43
CA GLY A 54 -20.60 -1.63 -6.84
C GLY A 54 -19.31 -1.46 -6.04
N ARG A 55 -18.61 -2.58 -5.88
CA ARG A 55 -17.29 -2.61 -5.25
C ARG A 55 -16.42 -3.73 -5.81
N ILE A 56 -15.15 -3.45 -6.00
CA ILE A 56 -14.14 -4.47 -6.14
C ILE A 56 -13.79 -4.92 -4.73
N VAL A 57 -13.91 -6.22 -4.46
CA VAL A 57 -13.58 -6.81 -3.15
C VAL A 57 -12.16 -7.34 -3.08
N GLY A 58 -11.51 -7.46 -4.23
CA GLY A 58 -10.10 -7.79 -4.35
C GLY A 58 -9.71 -8.01 -5.81
N PHE A 59 -8.41 -7.99 -6.07
CA PHE A 59 -7.86 -8.31 -7.37
C PHE A 59 -6.48 -8.96 -7.26
N GLU A 60 -6.15 -9.76 -8.27
CA GLU A 60 -4.87 -10.43 -8.41
C GLU A 60 -4.30 -10.15 -9.80
N ILE A 61 -3.01 -9.87 -9.87
CA ILE A 61 -2.27 -9.65 -11.10
C ILE A 61 -1.06 -10.59 -11.07
N ASN A 62 -1.06 -11.57 -11.96
CA ASN A 62 -0.02 -12.58 -12.03
C ASN A 62 0.90 -12.32 -13.23
N SER A 63 2.19 -12.43 -13.02
CA SER A 63 3.21 -12.45 -14.05
C SER A 63 4.33 -13.40 -13.64
N GLU A 64 4.73 -14.28 -14.55
CA GLU A 64 5.88 -15.18 -14.33
C GLU A 64 7.22 -14.46 -14.50
N GLN A 65 7.20 -13.28 -15.09
CA GLN A 65 8.39 -12.44 -15.25
C GLN A 65 8.50 -11.43 -14.12
N LEU A 66 9.73 -11.04 -13.79
CA LEU A 66 9.96 -9.94 -12.88
C LEU A 66 9.35 -8.67 -13.47
N LEU A 67 8.54 -7.98 -12.68
CA LEU A 67 7.90 -6.74 -13.11
C LEU A 67 8.94 -5.67 -13.45
N HIS A 68 8.75 -4.99 -14.57
CA HIS A 68 9.49 -3.79 -14.87
C HIS A 68 9.00 -2.63 -13.98
N LYS A 69 9.92 -1.80 -13.50
CA LYS A 69 9.61 -0.66 -12.61
C LYS A 69 8.63 0.35 -13.23
N ASP A 70 8.62 0.45 -14.56
CA ASP A 70 7.77 1.39 -15.31
C ASP A 70 6.40 0.79 -15.69
N VAL A 71 5.99 -0.33 -15.11
CA VAL A 71 4.62 -0.82 -15.17
C VAL A 71 3.81 -0.19 -14.05
N PHE A 72 2.77 0.56 -14.42
CA PHE A 72 1.91 1.30 -13.49
C PHE A 72 0.53 0.64 -13.40
N LEU A 73 0.02 0.56 -12.18
CA LEU A 73 -1.38 0.26 -11.90
C LEU A 73 -2.15 1.57 -11.86
N GLN A 74 -3.24 1.64 -12.63
CA GLN A 74 -4.15 2.77 -12.61
C GLN A 74 -5.56 2.30 -12.24
N ALA A 75 -6.26 3.09 -11.42
CA ALA A 75 -7.67 2.93 -11.14
C ALA A 75 -8.37 4.30 -11.11
N ILE A 76 -9.56 4.36 -11.72
CA ILE A 76 -10.42 5.55 -11.79
C ILE A 76 -11.80 5.13 -11.30
N TRP A 77 -12.33 5.87 -10.32
CA TRP A 77 -13.68 5.70 -9.81
C TRP A 77 -14.56 6.84 -10.32
N ASP A 78 -15.78 6.49 -10.75
CA ASP A 78 -16.84 7.47 -11.06
C ASP A 78 -16.43 8.55 -12.08
N GLU A 79 -15.57 8.20 -13.04
CA GLU A 79 -15.06 9.11 -14.08
C GLU A 79 -14.28 10.33 -13.51
N GLU A 80 -13.68 10.19 -12.33
CA GLU A 80 -12.84 11.23 -11.74
C GLU A 80 -11.70 11.63 -12.69
N GLU A 81 -11.43 12.93 -12.83
CA GLU A 81 -10.38 13.45 -13.71
C GLU A 81 -8.98 12.99 -13.29
N VAL A 82 -8.76 12.88 -11.98
CA VAL A 82 -7.49 12.40 -11.41
C VAL A 82 -7.68 10.94 -10.99
N PRO A 83 -6.83 10.04 -11.48
CA PRO A 83 -6.91 8.64 -11.06
C PRO A 83 -6.75 8.48 -9.55
N ALA A 84 -7.62 7.70 -8.95
CA ALA A 84 -7.57 7.34 -7.53
C ALA A 84 -6.31 6.52 -7.18
N ILE A 85 -5.82 5.74 -8.14
CA ILE A 85 -4.56 4.99 -8.07
C ILE A 85 -3.81 5.23 -9.38
N ASN A 86 -2.54 5.63 -9.31
CA ASN A 86 -1.65 5.79 -10.45
C ASN A 86 -0.20 5.61 -9.98
N ILE A 87 0.21 4.36 -9.78
CA ILE A 87 1.37 4.00 -8.98
C ILE A 87 2.20 2.93 -9.68
N PRO A 88 3.54 2.99 -9.65
CA PRO A 88 4.38 1.88 -10.06
C PRO A 88 3.90 0.59 -9.37
N MET A 89 3.60 -0.42 -10.18
CA MET A 89 3.04 -1.67 -9.68
C MET A 89 3.94 -2.33 -8.62
N GLN A 90 5.25 -2.21 -8.77
CA GLN A 90 6.20 -2.69 -7.78
C GLN A 90 5.97 -2.03 -6.40
N ASP A 91 5.87 -0.70 -6.36
CA ASP A 91 5.71 0.03 -5.10
C ASP A 91 4.33 -0.26 -4.47
N PHE A 92 3.27 -0.37 -5.29
CA PHE A 92 1.93 -0.70 -4.82
C PHE A 92 1.86 -2.07 -4.12
N PHE A 93 2.59 -3.06 -4.62
CA PHE A 93 2.59 -4.42 -4.07
C PHE A 93 3.76 -4.72 -3.13
N GLY A 94 4.48 -3.70 -2.67
CA GLY A 94 5.49 -3.85 -1.64
C GLY A 94 6.79 -4.52 -2.11
N TYR A 95 7.29 -4.09 -3.24
CA TYR A 95 8.67 -4.33 -3.62
C TYR A 95 9.58 -3.37 -2.83
N SER A 96 10.71 -3.85 -2.40
CA SER A 96 11.79 -3.00 -1.90
C SER A 96 12.85 -2.87 -2.97
N ILE A 97 12.93 -1.69 -3.60
CA ILE A 97 13.92 -1.36 -4.62
C ILE A 97 14.07 -2.51 -5.65
N GLU A 98 13.01 -2.70 -6.42
CA GLU A 98 12.89 -3.70 -7.51
C GLU A 98 12.88 -5.18 -7.05
N LYS A 99 12.86 -5.46 -5.75
CA LYS A 99 12.83 -6.81 -5.20
C LYS A 99 11.45 -7.12 -4.59
N PRO A 100 10.78 -8.21 -5.01
CA PRO A 100 9.57 -8.68 -4.34
C PRO A 100 9.83 -8.93 -2.87
N SER A 101 9.08 -8.30 -1.98
CA SER A 101 9.42 -8.31 -0.55
C SER A 101 8.24 -8.51 0.39
N MET A 102 7.08 -7.91 0.10
CA MET A 102 5.94 -7.95 1.00
C MET A 102 5.00 -9.12 0.69
N ASN A 103 4.74 -9.94 1.69
CA ASN A 103 3.69 -10.95 1.66
C ASN A 103 2.73 -10.72 2.84
N GLY A 104 2.05 -9.56 2.80
CA GLY A 104 1.08 -9.16 3.82
C GLY A 104 -0.27 -9.85 3.61
N MET A 105 -1.16 -9.73 4.60
CA MET A 105 -2.48 -10.36 4.53
C MET A 105 -3.43 -9.67 3.53
N ILE A 106 -3.28 -8.36 3.36
CA ILE A 106 -4.22 -7.53 2.60
C ILE A 106 -3.70 -7.20 1.21
N ILE A 107 -2.44 -6.83 1.15
CA ILE A 107 -1.70 -6.49 -0.06
C ILE A 107 -0.36 -7.21 0.00
N GLY A 108 0.13 -7.64 -1.15
CA GLY A 108 1.45 -8.23 -1.21
C GLY A 108 1.76 -8.87 -2.56
N ASN A 109 2.88 -9.57 -2.55
CA ASN A 109 3.33 -10.37 -3.68
C ASN A 109 3.90 -11.70 -3.20
N ASP A 110 3.65 -12.76 -3.95
CA ASP A 110 4.15 -14.11 -3.69
C ASP A 110 4.33 -14.85 -5.01
N ALA A 111 5.57 -15.24 -5.31
CA ALA A 111 5.93 -16.04 -6.48
C ALA A 111 5.32 -15.55 -7.82
N GLY A 112 5.34 -14.24 -8.06
CA GLY A 112 4.78 -13.62 -9.27
C GLY A 112 3.28 -13.31 -9.21
N ARG A 113 2.61 -13.71 -8.15
CA ARG A 113 1.25 -13.28 -7.83
C ARG A 113 1.29 -11.98 -7.03
N HIS A 114 0.62 -10.96 -7.51
CA HIS A 114 0.42 -9.67 -6.83
C HIS A 114 -1.05 -9.56 -6.47
N TYR A 115 -1.37 -9.21 -5.23
CA TYR A 115 -2.75 -9.22 -4.75
C TYR A 115 -3.07 -8.01 -3.88
N CYS A 116 -4.32 -7.56 -3.97
CA CYS A 116 -4.89 -6.53 -3.12
C CYS A 116 -6.32 -6.92 -2.76
N PHE A 117 -6.62 -6.96 -1.47
CA PHE A 117 -7.95 -7.23 -0.92
C PHE A 117 -8.50 -6.04 -0.11
N LEU A 118 -7.97 -4.84 -0.34
CA LEU A 118 -8.63 -3.62 0.10
C LEU A 118 -9.90 -3.43 -0.74
N PRO A 119 -11.06 -3.25 -0.12
CA PRO A 119 -12.30 -3.02 -0.87
C PRO A 119 -12.25 -1.66 -1.59
N CYS A 120 -12.66 -1.65 -2.85
CA CYS A 120 -12.73 -0.45 -3.66
C CYS A 120 -14.19 -0.18 -4.04
N PRO A 121 -15.00 0.45 -3.18
CA PRO A 121 -16.38 0.81 -3.52
C PRO A 121 -16.40 2.05 -4.42
N PHE A 122 -17.39 2.10 -5.31
CA PHE A 122 -17.63 3.21 -6.24
C PHE A 122 -19.13 3.45 -6.43
N ASP A 123 -19.50 4.66 -6.85
CA ASP A 123 -20.90 5.11 -6.89
C ASP A 123 -21.56 4.90 -8.26
N GLN A 124 -20.79 4.91 -9.35
CA GLN A 124 -21.32 4.86 -10.73
C GLN A 124 -20.51 3.92 -11.62
N SER A 125 -19.18 4.05 -11.58
CA SER A 125 -18.29 3.32 -12.49
C SER A 125 -16.95 3.04 -11.86
N ALA A 126 -16.26 2.01 -12.38
CA ALA A 126 -14.88 1.72 -12.06
C ALA A 126 -14.14 1.29 -13.31
N LYS A 127 -12.91 1.79 -13.44
CA LYS A 127 -11.98 1.41 -14.51
C LYS A 127 -10.62 1.08 -13.90
N MET A 128 -10.03 -0.05 -14.31
CA MET A 128 -8.66 -0.40 -13.93
C MET A 128 -7.83 -0.78 -15.15
N SER A 129 -6.59 -0.31 -15.20
CA SER A 129 -5.65 -0.60 -16.30
C SER A 129 -4.23 -0.82 -15.79
N LEU A 130 -3.41 -1.48 -16.62
CA LEU A 130 -1.96 -1.47 -16.52
C LEU A 130 -1.39 -0.63 -17.66
N GLN A 131 -0.39 0.20 -17.33
CA GLN A 131 0.34 1.03 -18.29
C GLN A 131 1.82 0.69 -18.21
N TYR A 132 2.45 0.36 -19.35
CA TYR A 132 3.88 0.17 -19.43
C TYR A 132 4.54 1.42 -20.01
N ARG A 133 5.05 2.29 -19.15
CA ARG A 133 5.54 3.64 -19.50
C ARG A 133 6.97 3.68 -20.03
N ALA A 134 7.67 2.55 -20.07
CA ALA A 134 8.99 2.46 -20.71
C ALA A 134 8.87 2.63 -22.24
N ILE A 135 9.91 3.15 -22.87
CA ILE A 135 10.00 3.28 -24.33
C ILE A 135 10.44 1.96 -24.95
N GLU A 136 11.24 1.17 -24.24
CA GLU A 136 11.80 -0.11 -24.67
C GLU A 136 11.76 -1.13 -23.52
N GLY A 137 11.80 -2.40 -23.86
CA GLY A 137 11.77 -3.51 -22.89
C GLY A 137 11.13 -4.75 -23.50
N ALA A 138 11.13 -5.83 -22.75
CA ALA A 138 10.45 -7.05 -23.14
C ALA A 138 8.93 -6.90 -22.93
N THR A 139 8.14 -7.51 -23.80
CA THR A 139 6.69 -7.68 -23.58
C THR A 139 6.44 -8.58 -22.37
N ILE A 140 5.56 -8.16 -21.48
CA ILE A 140 5.28 -8.84 -20.21
C ILE A 140 3.90 -9.50 -20.27
N PRO A 141 3.78 -10.83 -20.09
CA PRO A 141 2.50 -11.50 -20.00
C PRO A 141 1.89 -11.30 -18.60
N PHE A 142 0.59 -11.03 -18.58
CA PHE A 142 -0.20 -10.89 -17.37
C PHE A 142 -1.43 -11.79 -17.41
N LYS A 143 -1.79 -12.33 -16.24
CA LYS A 143 -3.10 -12.90 -15.97
C LYS A 143 -3.70 -12.16 -14.79
N VAL A 144 -4.82 -11.47 -15.02
CA VAL A 144 -5.51 -10.66 -14.03
C VAL A 144 -6.81 -11.33 -13.63
N LYS A 145 -7.16 -11.22 -12.36
CA LYS A 145 -8.42 -11.67 -11.79
C LYS A 145 -8.99 -10.60 -10.88
N VAL A 146 -10.22 -10.16 -11.15
CA VAL A 146 -10.93 -9.16 -10.37
C VAL A 146 -12.16 -9.80 -9.74
N TYR A 147 -12.31 -9.60 -8.45
CA TYR A 147 -13.46 -10.06 -7.66
C TYR A 147 -14.30 -8.83 -7.32
N TYR A 148 -15.54 -8.79 -7.72
CA TYR A 148 -16.40 -7.62 -7.56
C TYR A 148 -17.87 -8.00 -7.34
N ASN A 149 -18.64 -7.07 -6.80
CA ASN A 149 -20.09 -7.19 -6.70
C ASN A 149 -20.78 -5.87 -7.02
N THR A 150 -22.12 -5.91 -7.13
CA THR A 150 -22.96 -4.75 -7.43
C THR A 150 -23.60 -4.10 -6.20
N GLU A 151 -23.04 -4.40 -4.99
CA GLU A 151 -23.52 -3.76 -3.77
C GLU A 151 -23.06 -2.31 -3.72
N ALA A 152 -24.03 -1.38 -3.75
CA ALA A 152 -23.75 0.04 -3.70
C ALA A 152 -23.00 0.43 -2.41
N ARG A 153 -22.12 1.42 -2.53
CA ARG A 153 -21.41 2.02 -1.40
C ARG A 153 -22.39 2.64 -0.40
N ILE A 154 -22.17 2.41 0.88
CA ILE A 154 -22.90 3.07 1.96
C ILE A 154 -22.22 4.43 2.22
N LYS A 155 -22.69 5.48 1.54
CA LYS A 155 -22.07 6.83 1.51
C LYS A 155 -21.81 7.45 2.88
N GLN A 156 -22.55 7.06 3.90
CA GLN A 156 -22.39 7.60 5.27
C GLN A 156 -21.20 7.00 6.01
N THR A 157 -20.77 5.78 5.65
CA THR A 157 -19.78 5.02 6.41
C THR A 157 -18.62 4.49 5.57
N GLU A 158 -18.72 4.53 4.25
CA GLU A 158 -17.70 4.01 3.34
C GLU A 158 -17.15 5.13 2.46
N GLY A 159 -15.83 5.24 2.40
CA GLY A 159 -15.10 6.05 1.42
C GLY A 159 -14.72 5.25 0.19
N LYS A 160 -14.30 5.92 -0.88
CA LYS A 160 -13.63 5.32 -2.02
C LYS A 160 -12.14 5.17 -1.72
N LEU A 161 -11.49 4.10 -2.22
CA LEU A 161 -10.06 3.86 -2.00
C LEU A 161 -9.20 4.75 -2.89
N TYR A 162 -8.23 5.40 -2.29
CA TYR A 162 -7.16 6.15 -2.95
C TYR A 162 -5.80 5.63 -2.49
N ALA A 163 -4.81 5.76 -3.34
CA ALA A 163 -3.43 5.49 -2.98
C ALA A 163 -2.53 6.63 -3.51
N PHE A 164 -1.69 7.14 -2.64
CA PHE A 164 -0.76 8.23 -2.94
C PHE A 164 0.67 7.72 -2.94
N TRP A 165 1.34 7.85 -4.08
CA TRP A 165 2.75 7.55 -4.21
C TRP A 165 3.58 8.81 -4.02
N HIS A 166 4.61 8.72 -3.20
CA HIS A 166 5.58 9.77 -2.99
C HIS A 166 7.00 9.20 -3.03
N GLY A 167 7.91 9.94 -3.65
CA GLY A 167 9.32 9.58 -3.69
C GLY A 167 10.20 10.82 -3.64
N GLU A 168 11.17 10.83 -2.73
CA GLU A 168 12.17 11.88 -2.63
C GLU A 168 13.58 11.30 -2.63
N ILE A 169 14.44 11.91 -3.43
CA ILE A 169 15.87 11.67 -3.43
C ILE A 169 16.51 12.69 -2.47
N ASN A 170 17.03 12.18 -1.35
CA ASN A 170 17.65 12.99 -0.31
C ASN A 170 16.73 14.15 0.14
N PRO A 171 15.65 13.89 0.89
CA PRO A 171 14.72 14.90 1.38
C PRO A 171 15.43 16.09 2.01
N GLU A 172 14.80 17.26 1.95
CA GLU A 172 15.36 18.50 2.47
C GLU A 172 15.61 18.42 3.98
N GLN A 173 16.82 18.77 4.41
CA GLN A 173 17.16 18.81 5.83
C GLN A 173 16.22 19.72 6.62
N GLY A 174 15.83 19.28 7.79
CA GLY A 174 14.90 20.00 8.65
C GLY A 174 13.43 19.81 8.32
N LYS A 175 13.10 19.04 7.28
CA LYS A 175 11.72 18.73 6.88
C LYS A 175 11.41 17.23 7.03
N PHE A 176 10.17 16.94 7.36
CA PHE A 176 9.65 15.58 7.31
C PHE A 176 9.55 15.10 5.86
N TYR A 177 9.69 13.82 5.66
CA TYR A 177 9.21 13.17 4.45
C TYR A 177 7.71 12.86 4.61
N ASP A 178 6.90 13.34 3.68
CA ASP A 178 5.44 13.24 3.77
C ASP A 178 4.94 11.89 3.24
N PHE A 179 4.30 11.08 4.09
CA PHE A 179 3.56 9.93 3.63
C PHE A 179 2.24 10.32 2.99
N LEU A 180 1.50 11.21 3.64
CA LEU A 180 0.21 11.70 3.16
C LEU A 180 -0.14 13.05 3.75
N SER A 181 -0.63 13.95 2.89
CA SER A 181 -1.33 15.18 3.28
C SER A 181 -2.61 15.27 2.46
N VAL A 182 -3.77 15.19 3.10
CA VAL A 182 -5.06 15.14 2.40
C VAL A 182 -6.13 15.91 3.18
N LYS A 183 -7.04 16.54 2.44
CA LYS A 183 -8.23 17.20 2.99
C LYS A 183 -9.48 16.42 2.60
N GLY A 184 -10.48 16.45 3.47
CA GLY A 184 -11.74 15.73 3.30
C GLY A 184 -12.09 14.94 4.54
N LYS A 185 -13.10 14.09 4.41
CA LYS A 185 -13.50 13.12 5.43
C LYS A 185 -13.12 11.72 4.98
N GLY A 186 -12.46 10.99 5.86
CA GLY A 186 -11.99 9.67 5.46
C GLY A 186 -11.28 8.86 6.52
N HIS A 187 -10.49 7.89 6.05
CA HIS A 187 -9.69 6.99 6.87
C HIS A 187 -8.33 6.76 6.23
N TYR A 188 -7.26 6.93 6.99
CA TYR A 188 -5.96 6.40 6.63
C TYR A 188 -5.89 4.92 7.06
N VAL A 189 -5.40 4.06 6.16
CA VAL A 189 -5.39 2.61 6.40
C VAL A 189 -4.03 1.96 6.24
N GLY A 190 -2.99 2.67 5.81
CA GLY A 190 -1.66 2.08 5.82
C GLY A 190 -0.65 2.74 4.90
N THR A 191 0.59 2.32 5.08
CA THR A 191 1.74 2.74 4.26
C THR A 191 2.66 1.58 3.97
N ILE A 192 3.21 1.58 2.76
CA ILE A 192 4.37 0.79 2.34
C ILE A 192 5.50 1.80 2.11
N HIS A 193 6.68 1.56 2.69
CA HIS A 193 7.79 2.49 2.68
C HIS A 193 9.11 1.77 2.38
N SER A 194 9.84 2.23 1.39
CA SER A 194 11.18 1.76 1.02
C SER A 194 12.20 2.86 1.24
N ALA A 195 13.35 2.49 1.80
CA ALA A 195 14.42 3.39 2.16
C ALA A 195 15.78 2.90 1.66
N GLN A 196 16.56 3.79 1.06
CA GLN A 196 17.92 3.56 0.65
C GLN A 196 18.81 4.66 1.22
N GLY A 197 19.56 4.36 2.29
CA GLY A 197 20.56 5.27 2.84
C GLY A 197 21.69 5.55 1.86
N LEU A 198 22.24 6.74 1.90
CA LEU A 198 23.34 7.16 1.00
C LEU A 198 24.72 6.85 1.60
N TYR A 199 24.80 6.47 2.87
CA TYR A 199 26.04 6.04 3.53
C TYR A 199 26.00 4.52 3.79
N PRO A 200 26.81 3.72 3.08
CA PRO A 200 26.89 2.26 3.30
C PRO A 200 27.13 1.91 4.77
N GLY A 201 26.40 0.94 5.27
CA GLY A 201 26.52 0.47 6.66
C GLY A 201 25.85 1.38 7.70
N ASN A 202 25.20 2.47 7.30
CA ASN A 202 24.56 3.42 8.22
C ASN A 202 23.05 3.50 7.94
N MET A 203 22.23 3.04 8.88
CA MET A 203 20.76 3.07 8.81
C MET A 203 20.12 4.05 9.81
N VAL A 204 20.88 5.01 10.36
CA VAL A 204 20.40 5.97 11.36
C VAL A 204 19.25 6.85 10.85
N PHE A 205 19.02 6.92 9.54
CA PHE A 205 17.81 7.54 8.99
C PHE A 205 16.52 6.85 9.49
N PHE A 206 16.58 5.59 9.91
CA PHE A 206 15.44 4.82 10.37
C PHE A 206 15.09 5.06 11.86
N GLU A 207 15.90 5.83 12.60
CA GLU A 207 15.57 6.39 13.93
C GLU A 207 14.53 7.50 13.86
N GLY A 208 14.20 7.98 12.64
CA GLY A 208 13.26 9.08 12.46
C GLY A 208 11.86 8.76 12.96
N ASP A 209 11.29 9.65 13.76
CA ASP A 209 9.97 9.52 14.36
C ASP A 209 8.85 9.80 13.35
N ASP A 210 7.74 9.06 13.46
CA ASP A 210 6.53 9.40 12.73
C ASP A 210 5.71 10.47 13.48
N SER A 211 5.04 11.32 12.73
CA SER A 211 4.11 12.32 13.25
C SER A 211 2.79 12.27 12.48
N THR A 212 1.69 12.12 13.21
CA THR A 212 0.34 12.06 12.64
C THR A 212 -0.55 13.15 13.22
N TYR A 213 -1.12 13.96 12.34
CA TYR A 213 -2.10 14.99 12.67
C TYR A 213 -3.46 14.62 12.06
N VAL A 214 -4.49 14.66 12.89
CA VAL A 214 -5.88 14.45 12.52
C VAL A 214 -6.68 15.69 12.86
N ASP A 215 -7.31 16.30 11.86
CA ASP A 215 -8.11 17.52 12.01
C ASP A 215 -7.34 18.66 12.72
N GLY A 216 -6.07 18.88 12.31
CA GLY A 216 -5.18 19.89 12.84
C GLY A 216 -4.59 19.60 14.22
N LYS A 217 -4.83 18.42 14.80
CA LYS A 217 -4.29 18.03 16.10
C LYS A 217 -3.34 16.85 15.97
N MET A 218 -2.15 16.98 16.57
CA MET A 218 -1.24 15.85 16.70
C MET A 218 -1.92 14.74 17.52
N ARG A 219 -1.94 13.52 16.96
CA ARG A 219 -2.55 12.35 17.56
C ARG A 219 -1.55 11.26 17.87
N ILE A 220 -0.52 11.15 17.03
CA ILE A 220 0.55 10.19 17.21
C ILE A 220 1.86 10.95 17.03
N HIS A 221 2.79 10.72 17.92
CA HIS A 221 4.20 11.05 17.81
C HIS A 221 4.97 9.79 18.13
N GLY A 222 5.67 9.27 17.15
CA GLY A 222 6.40 8.01 17.25
C GLY A 222 7.73 8.14 17.99
N THR A 223 8.48 7.05 17.95
CA THR A 223 9.77 6.89 18.63
C THR A 223 10.80 6.20 17.71
N GLY A 224 10.55 6.22 16.42
CA GLY A 224 11.40 5.62 15.39
C GLY A 224 10.63 4.87 14.32
N SER A 225 11.18 4.84 13.11
CA SER A 225 10.55 4.15 11.98
C SER A 225 10.35 2.65 12.25
N GLU A 226 11.31 1.99 12.89
CA GLU A 226 11.21 0.57 13.25
C GLU A 226 10.06 0.31 14.23
N ASP A 227 9.84 1.22 15.17
CA ASP A 227 8.73 1.15 16.12
C ASP A 227 7.40 1.38 15.41
N TYR A 228 7.35 2.33 14.47
CA TYR A 228 6.18 2.52 13.63
C TYR A 228 5.77 1.24 12.90
N TYR A 229 6.74 0.48 12.36
CA TYR A 229 6.49 -0.79 11.69
C TYR A 229 6.42 -2.00 12.64
N ASN A 230 6.41 -1.79 13.97
CA ASN A 230 6.37 -2.81 15.03
C ASN A 230 7.50 -3.85 14.94
N GLY A 231 8.68 -3.46 14.51
CA GLY A 231 9.83 -4.35 14.34
C GLY A 231 10.90 -4.22 15.41
N GLY A 232 11.26 -3.01 15.77
CA GLY A 232 12.37 -2.69 16.68
C GLY A 232 13.75 -3.12 16.18
N TRP A 233 14.80 -2.48 16.68
CA TRP A 233 16.21 -2.89 16.45
C TRP A 233 16.62 -2.96 14.98
N TYR A 234 16.31 -1.93 14.20
CA TYR A 234 16.51 -1.86 12.74
C TYR A 234 17.94 -2.13 12.25
N ASP A 235 18.96 -1.94 13.08
CA ASP A 235 20.37 -2.06 12.74
C ASP A 235 20.99 -3.41 13.14
N LEU A 236 20.25 -4.27 13.84
CA LEU A 236 20.75 -5.56 14.32
C LEU A 236 20.27 -6.72 13.43
N PRO A 237 21.21 -7.42 12.74
CA PRO A 237 20.88 -8.65 12.02
C PRO A 237 20.18 -9.67 12.90
N GLY A 238 19.17 -10.34 12.38
CA GLY A 238 18.35 -11.30 13.11
C GLY A 238 17.35 -10.69 14.09
N LYS A 239 17.13 -9.39 14.02
CA LYS A 239 16.08 -8.66 14.75
C LYS A 239 15.05 -8.10 13.80
N TRP A 240 15.30 -6.97 13.15
CA TRP A 240 14.40 -6.34 12.20
C TRP A 240 14.03 -7.25 11.03
N ASP A 241 14.99 -7.92 10.43
CA ASP A 241 14.83 -8.84 9.32
C ASP A 241 14.01 -10.11 9.65
N ARG A 242 13.79 -10.42 10.93
CA ARG A 242 12.87 -11.49 11.38
C ARG A 242 11.41 -11.06 11.34
N ALA A 243 11.12 -9.77 11.34
CA ALA A 243 9.77 -9.23 11.26
C ALA A 243 9.26 -9.10 9.83
N LYS A 244 9.80 -9.87 8.88
CA LYS A 244 9.37 -9.85 7.47
C LYS A 244 7.95 -10.37 7.32
N SER A 245 7.16 -9.60 6.57
CA SER A 245 5.86 -10.00 6.08
C SER A 245 4.94 -10.60 7.15
N LEU A 246 4.86 -9.96 8.29
CA LEU A 246 3.79 -10.22 9.25
C LEU A 246 2.44 -9.79 8.64
N PRO A 247 1.30 -10.28 9.14
CA PRO A 247 0.02 -10.09 8.46
C PRO A 247 -0.32 -8.64 8.09
N LEU A 248 -0.04 -7.68 8.97
CA LEU A 248 -0.43 -6.28 8.83
C LEU A 248 0.72 -5.29 8.90
N HIS A 249 1.91 -5.73 9.22
CA HIS A 249 3.10 -4.90 9.36
C HIS A 249 4.37 -5.70 9.19
N GLY A 250 5.50 -5.01 9.13
CA GLY A 250 6.81 -5.64 9.21
C GLY A 250 7.85 -5.04 8.28
N CYS A 251 9.00 -5.68 8.30
CA CYS A 251 10.13 -5.36 7.46
C CYS A 251 9.87 -5.76 6.00
N LEU A 252 10.09 -4.85 5.05
CA LEU A 252 10.11 -5.18 3.62
C LEU A 252 11.41 -5.83 3.22
N ASP A 253 12.53 -5.21 3.61
CA ASP A 253 13.86 -5.63 3.24
C ASP A 253 14.86 -5.18 4.32
N TYR A 254 16.01 -5.83 4.35
CA TYR A 254 17.09 -5.44 5.24
C TYR A 254 18.44 -5.82 4.62
N HIS A 255 19.26 -4.83 4.34
CA HIS A 255 20.60 -5.04 3.87
C HIS A 255 21.55 -3.96 4.42
N LEU A 256 22.10 -4.21 5.62
CA LEU A 256 22.92 -3.24 6.36
C LEU A 256 24.09 -2.69 5.54
N LYS A 257 24.83 -3.55 4.83
CA LYS A 257 25.99 -3.13 4.05
C LYS A 257 25.70 -2.05 3.01
N THR A 258 24.53 -2.08 2.42
CA THR A 258 24.09 -1.07 1.44
C THR A 258 23.14 -0.05 2.04
N ALA A 259 22.90 -0.09 3.35
CA ALA A 259 21.96 0.78 4.05
C ALA A 259 20.55 0.78 3.42
N ARG A 260 20.06 -0.41 3.02
CA ARG A 260 18.73 -0.56 2.43
C ARG A 260 17.80 -1.23 3.42
N THR A 261 16.64 -0.63 3.62
CA THR A 261 15.56 -1.15 4.46
C THR A 261 14.20 -0.64 3.99
N GLY A 262 13.16 -0.98 4.71
CA GLY A 262 11.81 -0.53 4.49
C GLY A 262 10.83 -1.30 5.36
N GLY A 263 9.63 -0.80 5.46
CA GLY A 263 8.59 -1.40 6.24
C GLY A 263 7.20 -1.18 5.65
N PHE A 264 6.23 -1.86 6.19
CA PHE A 264 4.83 -1.62 5.89
C PHE A 264 3.99 -1.75 7.16
N ARG A 265 2.90 -1.01 7.21
CA ARG A 265 1.90 -1.13 8.28
C ARG A 265 0.51 -0.82 7.74
N PHE A 266 -0.44 -1.71 8.04
CA PHE A 266 -1.84 -1.53 7.72
C PHE A 266 -2.68 -1.50 9.00
N TYR A 267 -3.60 -0.55 9.05
CA TYR A 267 -4.60 -0.36 10.09
C TYR A 267 -5.93 -0.91 9.58
N THR A 268 -6.45 -1.96 10.18
CA THR A 268 -7.70 -2.60 9.76
C THR A 268 -8.87 -2.24 10.65
N THR A 269 -8.76 -2.57 11.94
CA THR A 269 -9.77 -2.27 12.97
C THR A 269 -9.48 -0.96 13.71
N ASP A 270 -8.25 -0.49 13.64
CA ASP A 270 -7.67 0.69 14.29
C ASP A 270 -7.34 1.81 13.30
N LYS A 271 -7.99 1.81 12.12
CA LYS A 271 -7.81 2.82 11.09
C LYS A 271 -7.98 4.24 11.63
N LEU A 272 -7.16 5.16 11.13
CA LEU A 272 -7.14 6.54 11.60
C LEU A 272 -8.20 7.36 10.85
N SER A 273 -9.31 7.65 11.51
CA SER A 273 -10.43 8.39 10.94
C SER A 273 -10.23 9.89 11.09
N PHE A 274 -10.60 10.68 10.07
CA PHE A 274 -10.56 12.13 10.07
C PHE A 274 -11.84 12.72 9.42
N GLU A 275 -12.22 13.92 9.86
CA GLU A 275 -13.42 14.61 9.39
C GLU A 275 -13.11 15.79 8.45
N LYS A 276 -11.88 16.33 8.49
CA LYS A 276 -11.47 17.52 7.71
C LYS A 276 -10.16 17.35 6.98
N GLU A 277 -9.16 16.81 7.66
CA GLU A 277 -7.82 16.68 7.11
C GLU A 277 -7.00 15.64 7.86
N PHE A 278 -6.05 15.07 7.14
CA PHE A 278 -5.09 14.13 7.68
C PHE A 278 -3.69 14.47 7.15
N TYR A 279 -2.72 14.45 8.04
CA TYR A 279 -1.30 14.52 7.70
C TYR A 279 -0.54 13.42 8.42
N MET A 280 0.37 12.79 7.73
CA MET A 280 1.35 11.89 8.29
C MET A 280 2.67 12.05 7.58
N GLY A 281 3.73 12.27 8.35
CA GLY A 281 5.11 12.33 7.89
C GLY A 281 6.03 11.53 8.76
N ILE A 282 7.25 11.33 8.29
CA ILE A 282 8.31 10.61 9.02
C ILE A 282 9.63 11.40 8.90
N GLU A 283 10.38 11.39 9.97
CA GLU A 283 11.73 11.96 10.01
C GLU A 283 12.73 11.08 9.25
N HIS A 284 13.88 11.67 8.91
CA HIS A 284 15.01 10.93 8.38
C HIS A 284 16.28 11.21 9.22
N GLY A 285 16.37 10.49 10.34
CA GLY A 285 17.46 10.55 11.30
C GLY A 285 17.02 11.03 12.68
N MET A 286 17.90 10.92 13.65
CA MET A 286 17.65 11.17 15.07
C MET A 286 17.34 12.63 15.41
N VAL A 287 17.92 13.58 14.68
CA VAL A 287 17.83 15.00 15.00
C VAL A 287 17.79 15.83 13.72
N GLY A 288 16.74 16.65 13.60
CA GLY A 288 16.66 17.69 12.58
C GLY A 288 16.59 17.20 11.13
N ASN A 289 16.16 15.97 10.91
CA ASN A 289 16.00 15.42 9.55
C ASN A 289 17.26 15.61 8.69
N THR A 290 18.41 15.15 9.20
CA THR A 290 19.72 15.45 8.58
C THR A 290 20.35 14.25 7.88
N HIS A 291 19.79 13.04 7.98
CA HIS A 291 20.37 11.84 7.39
C HIS A 291 20.04 11.73 5.90
N PRO A 292 21.06 11.64 5.02
CA PRO A 292 20.83 11.47 3.59
C PRO A 292 20.27 10.08 3.29
N VAL A 293 19.10 10.06 2.65
CA VAL A 293 18.37 8.84 2.30
C VAL A 293 17.48 9.10 1.09
N ASN A 294 17.20 8.07 0.30
CA ASN A 294 16.15 8.10 -0.70
C ASN A 294 14.95 7.34 -0.15
N TYR A 295 13.82 8.00 -0.05
CA TYR A 295 12.55 7.44 0.40
C TYR A 295 11.56 7.28 -0.74
N ARG A 296 10.80 6.18 -0.72
CA ARG A 296 9.61 5.98 -1.54
C ARG A 296 8.52 5.35 -0.69
N SER A 297 7.30 5.84 -0.85
CA SER A 297 6.16 5.31 -0.11
C SER A 297 4.88 5.27 -0.94
N VAL A 298 3.97 4.40 -0.52
CA VAL A 298 2.58 4.37 -0.96
C VAL A 298 1.71 4.44 0.28
N ALA A 299 0.92 5.49 0.40
CA ALA A 299 -0.07 5.66 1.45
C ALA A 299 -1.45 5.30 0.94
N PHE A 300 -2.18 4.48 1.68
CA PHE A 300 -3.53 4.01 1.34
C PHE A 300 -4.56 4.68 2.26
N TYR A 301 -5.60 5.20 1.68
CA TYR A 301 -6.64 5.92 2.43
C TYR A 301 -7.99 5.87 1.71
N TYR A 302 -9.04 6.13 2.46
CA TYR A 302 -10.40 6.26 1.94
C TYR A 302 -10.88 7.68 2.11
N LEU A 303 -11.54 8.22 1.09
CA LEU A 303 -12.28 9.49 1.16
C LEU A 303 -13.74 9.28 0.78
N ASP A 304 -14.61 10.07 1.37
CA ASP A 304 -16.03 10.14 1.00
C ASP A 304 -16.22 10.81 -0.36
N LYS A 305 -15.37 11.80 -0.66
CA LYS A 305 -15.28 12.54 -1.94
C LYS A 305 -13.81 12.81 -2.25
N PRO A 306 -13.44 12.88 -3.55
CA PRO A 306 -12.10 13.22 -3.97
C PRO A 306 -11.70 14.64 -3.60
#